data_bd009d348485ea33ea32a6c2b3c52ecd
#
_entry.id   bd009d348485ea33ea32a6c2b3c52ecd
#
_cell.length_a   1.000
_cell.length_b   1.000
_cell.length_c   1.000
_cell.angle_alpha   90.00
_cell.angle_beta   90.00
_cell.angle_gamma   90.00
#
_symmetry.space_group_name_H-M   'P 1'
#
loop_
_entity.id
_entity.type
_entity.pdbx_description
1 polymer ?
#
loop_
_entity_poly.entity_id
_entity_poly.type
_entity_poly.pdbx_seq_one_letter_code
_entity_poly.pdbx_strand_id
1 'polypeptide(L)'
;MTALGLGALVLSGCGSSGSGAPAGGAQGMESSPSADVALDDPVNTDVQGASKVELLSPGSGDLEVRRFVASSRELPKATIGFDESSSVEADGKTQEQDGALPARTAEVTQSVQPDVDGAQRAEFTFSSLAPDAKETGLDELLGSAKGFDVTFLRSADGSISASTLQAPTEARGVARQSVEQMAGALAESAVILPSDPIGVGAKWKVTRPVNDAVAPEMTVTYTLTAIDGDALTISVDGDAPATTDTLELPAGDGQGGAQGTDQGTNQGDGSVSMHVDDYSSTVKGELTLSLDSSLPTSGKLENDTTARYLGDNRAVTTTKATRTLEFGAP
;
A
#
# COMPACT_ATOMS: atom_id res chain seq x y z
N MET A 1 -18.95 -3.93 -32.33
CA MET A 1 -18.53 -2.94 -31.34
C MET A 1 -18.35 -3.71 -30.03
N THR A 2 -17.16 -4.21 -29.85
CA THR A 2 -16.81 -5.08 -28.69
C THR A 2 -16.09 -4.22 -27.68
N ALA A 3 -16.73 -3.97 -26.54
CA ALA A 3 -16.09 -3.26 -25.42
C ALA A 3 -15.04 -4.21 -24.83
N LEU A 4 -13.77 -3.88 -25.02
CA LEU A 4 -12.68 -4.46 -24.26
C LEU A 4 -12.79 -3.96 -22.82
N GLY A 5 -13.20 -4.83 -21.92
CA GLY A 5 -13.09 -4.59 -20.48
C GLY A 5 -11.61 -4.66 -20.09
N LEU A 6 -10.93 -3.51 -20.06
CA LEU A 6 -9.66 -3.40 -19.37
C LEU A 6 -9.95 -3.42 -17.87
N GLY A 7 -9.76 -4.57 -17.25
CA GLY A 7 -9.69 -4.65 -15.80
C GLY A 7 -8.49 -3.83 -15.32
N ALA A 8 -8.75 -2.82 -14.52
CA ALA A 8 -7.68 -2.03 -13.92
C ALA A 8 -6.82 -2.96 -13.06
N LEU A 9 -5.52 -2.96 -13.35
CA LEU A 9 -4.52 -3.66 -12.55
C LEU A 9 -4.36 -2.95 -11.21
N VAL A 10 -5.11 -3.41 -10.22
CA VAL A 10 -4.69 -3.24 -8.82
C VAL A 10 -3.62 -4.30 -8.63
N LEU A 11 -2.37 -3.89 -8.73
CA LEU A 11 -1.23 -4.74 -8.41
C LEU A 11 -1.18 -4.97 -6.90
N SER A 12 -2.10 -5.81 -6.41
CA SER A 12 -1.96 -6.44 -5.10
C SER A 12 -1.00 -7.60 -5.27
N GLY A 13 0.29 -7.32 -5.27
CA GLY A 13 1.33 -8.32 -5.36
C GLY A 13 1.50 -9.09 -4.06
N CYS A 14 0.76 -10.16 -3.86
CA CYS A 14 1.14 -11.23 -2.95
C CYS A 14 1.86 -12.31 -3.76
N GLY A 15 3.17 -12.17 -3.94
CA GLY A 15 4.04 -13.19 -4.48
C GLY A 15 4.43 -14.22 -3.43
N SER A 16 3.74 -15.34 -3.35
CA SER A 16 4.23 -16.52 -2.62
C SER A 16 5.04 -17.40 -3.56
N SER A 17 6.37 -17.38 -3.42
CA SER A 17 7.26 -18.34 -4.04
C SER A 17 7.33 -19.62 -3.17
N GLY A 18 6.55 -20.62 -3.53
CA GLY A 18 6.65 -21.97 -3.00
C GLY A 18 7.10 -22.94 -4.09
N SER A 19 8.34 -23.40 -4.03
CA SER A 19 8.90 -24.43 -4.90
C SER A 19 8.44 -25.83 -4.49
N GLY A 20 7.92 -26.62 -5.45
CA GLY A 20 7.74 -28.07 -5.26
C GLY A 20 6.83 -28.70 -6.31
N ALA A 21 7.39 -29.28 -7.36
CA ALA A 21 6.73 -30.23 -8.27
C ALA A 21 6.96 -31.67 -7.77
N PRO A 22 6.40 -32.78 -8.40
CA PRO A 22 5.38 -32.86 -9.45
C PRO A 22 4.33 -33.96 -9.27
N ALA A 23 3.44 -34.05 -10.25
CA ALA A 23 2.77 -35.23 -10.80
C ALA A 23 1.29 -35.47 -10.54
N GLY A 24 0.53 -35.36 -11.60
CA GLY A 24 -0.44 -36.36 -12.04
C GLY A 24 -1.89 -36.22 -11.61
N GLY A 25 -2.78 -36.01 -12.61
CA GLY A 25 -4.16 -36.42 -12.53
C GLY A 25 -5.19 -35.36 -12.89
N ALA A 26 -5.71 -35.50 -14.12
CA ALA A 26 -6.86 -34.76 -14.60
C ALA A 26 -8.14 -35.09 -13.84
N GLN A 27 -8.98 -34.12 -13.58
CA GLN A 27 -10.41 -34.01 -13.90
C GLN A 27 -11.11 -33.03 -12.93
N GLY A 28 -12.01 -32.24 -13.49
CA GLY A 28 -13.14 -31.63 -12.76
C GLY A 28 -13.06 -30.12 -12.64
N MET A 29 -13.65 -29.47 -13.62
CA MET A 29 -14.10 -28.08 -13.52
C MET A 29 -15.04 -27.92 -12.32
N GLU A 30 -14.74 -26.97 -11.48
CA GLU A 30 -15.76 -26.06 -10.91
C GLU A 30 -15.01 -24.91 -10.27
N SER A 31 -14.95 -23.81 -10.99
CA SER A 31 -14.35 -22.57 -10.55
C SER A 31 -15.45 -21.62 -10.10
N SER A 32 -15.63 -21.55 -8.82
CA SER A 32 -16.07 -20.32 -8.16
C SER A 32 -15.04 -20.03 -7.09
N PRO A 33 -14.48 -18.81 -6.96
CA PRO A 33 -13.65 -18.51 -5.81
C PRO A 33 -14.56 -18.55 -4.59
N SER A 34 -14.45 -19.65 -3.86
CA SER A 34 -15.10 -19.81 -2.57
C SER A 34 -14.60 -18.71 -1.64
N ALA A 35 -15.52 -17.89 -1.20
CA ALA A 35 -15.31 -16.83 -0.21
C ALA A 35 -14.99 -17.35 1.21
N ASP A 36 -14.51 -18.58 1.35
CA ASP A 36 -14.23 -19.25 2.62
C ASP A 36 -12.85 -19.93 2.61
N VAL A 37 -11.79 -19.17 2.42
CA VAL A 37 -10.49 -19.64 2.88
C VAL A 37 -10.28 -19.02 4.27
N ALA A 38 -10.63 -19.76 5.29
CA ALA A 38 -10.17 -19.49 6.64
C ALA A 38 -8.64 -19.62 6.63
N LEU A 39 -7.94 -18.50 6.69
CA LEU A 39 -6.51 -18.50 6.85
C LEU A 39 -6.21 -18.43 8.35
N ASP A 40 -6.02 -19.58 8.95
CA ASP A 40 -5.61 -19.71 10.34
C ASP A 40 -4.12 -19.36 10.54
N ASP A 41 -3.36 -19.23 9.45
CA ASP A 41 -1.94 -18.93 9.50
C ASP A 41 -1.65 -17.46 9.25
N PRO A 42 -0.69 -16.86 10.01
CA PRO A 42 -0.24 -15.50 9.77
C PRO A 42 0.34 -15.32 8.36
N VAL A 43 -0.04 -14.26 7.67
CA VAL A 43 0.57 -13.90 6.40
C VAL A 43 1.79 -13.03 6.69
N ASN A 44 2.96 -13.53 6.32
CA ASN A 44 4.22 -12.79 6.43
C ASN A 44 4.59 -12.24 5.05
N THR A 45 4.89 -10.96 5.00
CA THR A 45 5.34 -10.29 3.78
C THR A 45 6.66 -9.58 4.07
N ASP A 46 7.71 -9.95 3.33
CA ASP A 46 8.95 -9.19 3.36
C ASP A 46 8.78 -7.89 2.58
N VAL A 47 9.15 -6.78 3.20
CA VAL A 47 9.20 -5.49 2.51
C VAL A 47 10.47 -5.46 1.68
N GLN A 48 10.32 -5.47 0.36
CA GLN A 48 11.45 -5.60 -0.56
C GLN A 48 12.27 -4.32 -0.68
N GLY A 49 13.60 -4.50 -0.63
CA GLY A 49 14.58 -3.50 -0.99
C GLY A 49 14.99 -2.57 0.15
N ALA A 50 16.28 -2.24 0.17
CA ALA A 50 16.83 -1.27 1.11
C ALA A 50 16.52 0.16 0.64
N SER A 51 16.01 0.98 1.53
CA SER A 51 15.84 2.41 1.29
C SER A 51 17.18 3.13 1.39
N LYS A 52 17.39 4.14 0.52
CA LYS A 52 18.56 5.02 0.57
C LYS A 52 18.15 6.33 1.22
N VAL A 53 18.85 6.71 2.29
CA VAL A 53 18.64 7.97 3.00
C VAL A 53 19.80 8.93 2.70
N GLU A 54 19.47 10.19 2.36
CA GLU A 54 20.42 11.26 2.09
C GLU A 54 20.04 12.51 2.88
N LEU A 55 20.88 12.94 3.82
CA LEU A 55 20.68 14.18 4.55
C LEU A 55 21.04 15.38 3.66
N LEU A 56 20.07 16.25 3.38
CA LEU A 56 20.27 17.47 2.58
C LEU A 56 20.65 18.67 3.44
N SER A 57 20.07 18.76 4.65
CA SER A 57 20.34 19.82 5.63
C SER A 57 20.04 19.29 7.03
N PRO A 58 20.93 19.51 8.00
CA PRO A 58 20.71 19.06 9.37
C PRO A 58 19.68 19.91 10.14
N GLY A 59 19.25 21.06 9.58
CA GLY A 59 18.40 22.00 10.29
C GLY A 59 19.17 22.91 11.24
N SER A 60 18.54 23.33 12.32
CA SER A 60 19.09 24.29 13.29
C SER A 60 18.62 23.97 14.72
N GLY A 61 19.25 24.63 15.71
CA GLY A 61 18.99 24.40 17.13
C GLY A 61 19.82 23.25 17.70
N ASP A 62 19.28 22.58 18.68
CA ASP A 62 19.92 21.41 19.29
C ASP A 62 19.79 20.21 18.32
N LEU A 63 20.90 19.85 17.70
CA LEU A 63 20.95 18.71 16.76
C LEU A 63 21.14 17.41 17.54
N GLU A 64 20.21 16.48 17.34
CA GLU A 64 20.24 15.16 17.98
C GLU A 64 19.95 14.05 16.98
N VAL A 65 20.54 12.90 17.22
CA VAL A 65 20.18 11.67 16.50
C VAL A 65 18.82 11.20 16.99
N ARG A 66 17.83 11.21 16.10
CA ARG A 66 16.47 10.77 16.43
C ARG A 66 16.27 9.31 16.02
N ARG A 67 15.68 8.53 16.92
CA ARG A 67 15.44 7.09 16.71
C ARG A 67 14.12 6.68 17.30
N PHE A 68 13.44 5.78 16.60
CA PHE A 68 12.32 5.09 17.20
C PHE A 68 12.78 4.17 18.32
N VAL A 69 12.01 4.10 19.39
CA VAL A 69 12.32 3.31 20.58
C VAL A 69 11.14 2.44 20.96
N ALA A 70 11.43 1.33 21.64
CA ALA A 70 10.37 0.52 22.23
C ALA A 70 9.71 1.28 23.39
N SER A 71 8.39 1.15 23.52
CA SER A 71 7.63 1.77 24.58
C SER A 71 7.37 0.77 25.71
N SER A 72 7.66 1.20 26.96
CA SER A 72 7.28 0.45 28.16
C SER A 72 5.94 0.90 28.75
N ARG A 73 5.32 1.93 28.17
CA ARG A 73 4.03 2.47 28.57
C ARG A 73 2.90 1.95 27.69
N GLU A 74 1.70 1.96 28.22
CA GLU A 74 0.50 1.79 27.41
C GLU A 74 0.37 2.97 26.44
N LEU A 75 0.27 2.67 25.17
CA LEU A 75 0.11 3.68 24.12
C LEU A 75 -1.38 4.05 23.98
N PRO A 76 -1.69 5.30 23.64
CA PRO A 76 -3.07 5.70 23.38
C PRO A 76 -3.62 4.94 22.17
N LYS A 77 -4.94 4.77 22.13
CA LYS A 77 -5.59 4.32 20.91
C LYS A 77 -5.34 5.32 19.78
N ALA A 78 -5.32 4.82 18.56
CA ALA A 78 -5.20 5.64 17.36
C ALA A 78 -6.38 5.37 16.42
N THR A 79 -6.70 6.36 15.60
CA THR A 79 -7.58 6.21 14.44
C THR A 79 -6.76 6.28 13.16
N ILE A 80 -7.18 5.48 12.16
CA ILE A 80 -6.62 5.47 10.82
C ILE A 80 -7.79 5.63 9.85
N GLY A 81 -7.89 6.79 9.22
CA GLY A 81 -8.75 7.02 8.07
C GLY A 81 -8.03 6.52 6.81
N PHE A 82 -8.75 5.79 5.97
CA PHE A 82 -8.24 5.28 4.71
C PHE A 82 -9.27 5.48 3.61
N ASP A 83 -8.87 6.16 2.56
CA ASP A 83 -9.67 6.36 1.36
C ASP A 83 -8.83 6.04 0.13
N GLU A 84 -9.40 5.30 -0.81
CA GLU A 84 -8.77 4.95 -2.07
C GLU A 84 -9.80 5.00 -3.18
N SER A 85 -9.52 5.79 -4.19
CA SER A 85 -10.33 5.88 -5.39
C SER A 85 -9.48 5.66 -6.63
N SER A 86 -10.06 5.03 -7.63
CA SER A 86 -9.42 4.87 -8.93
C SER A 86 -10.43 4.98 -10.06
N SER A 87 -9.99 5.53 -11.18
CA SER A 87 -10.79 5.66 -12.38
C SER A 87 -9.96 5.39 -13.62
N VAL A 88 -10.65 4.93 -14.67
CA VAL A 88 -10.08 4.72 -16.01
C VAL A 88 -10.87 5.54 -16.99
N GLU A 89 -10.20 6.36 -17.79
CA GLU A 89 -10.78 7.08 -18.90
C GLU A 89 -10.29 6.48 -20.21
N ALA A 90 -11.22 5.99 -21.03
CA ALA A 90 -10.97 5.47 -22.36
C ALA A 90 -12.04 5.97 -23.31
N ASP A 91 -11.67 6.39 -24.53
CA ASP A 91 -12.58 6.91 -25.56
C ASP A 91 -13.47 8.06 -25.07
N GLY A 92 -12.94 8.92 -24.19
CA GLY A 92 -13.66 10.06 -23.60
C GLY A 92 -14.75 9.67 -22.61
N LYS A 93 -14.73 8.44 -22.09
CA LYS A 93 -15.63 7.96 -21.04
C LYS A 93 -14.81 7.60 -19.81
N THR A 94 -15.17 8.23 -18.69
CA THR A 94 -14.59 7.89 -17.40
C THR A 94 -15.45 6.78 -16.75
N GLN A 95 -14.79 5.75 -16.26
CA GLN A 95 -15.38 4.70 -15.44
C GLN A 95 -14.64 4.67 -14.11
N GLU A 96 -15.40 4.77 -13.02
CA GLU A 96 -14.84 4.43 -11.71
C GLU A 96 -14.62 2.93 -11.65
N GLN A 97 -13.58 2.52 -10.94
CA GLN A 97 -13.29 1.09 -10.84
C GLN A 97 -14.32 0.42 -9.93
N ASP A 98 -15.04 -0.55 -10.51
CA ASP A 98 -16.00 -1.35 -9.76
C ASP A 98 -15.29 -2.14 -8.65
N GLY A 99 -15.86 -2.13 -7.43
CA GLY A 99 -15.35 -2.88 -6.28
C GLY A 99 -14.37 -2.10 -5.40
N ALA A 100 -14.13 -0.81 -5.65
CA ALA A 100 -13.45 0.04 -4.69
C ALA A 100 -14.26 0.11 -3.39
N LEU A 101 -13.60 -0.09 -2.25
CA LEU A 101 -14.24 0.10 -0.95
C LEU A 101 -14.34 1.59 -0.66
N PRO A 102 -15.45 2.07 -0.04
CA PRO A 102 -15.58 3.47 0.34
C PRO A 102 -14.53 3.86 1.38
N ALA A 103 -14.41 5.17 1.61
CA ALA A 103 -13.64 5.73 2.71
C ALA A 103 -14.04 5.07 4.03
N ARG A 104 -13.06 4.70 4.83
CA ARG A 104 -13.27 3.91 6.05
C ARG A 104 -12.30 4.29 7.15
N THR A 105 -12.76 4.18 8.37
CA THR A 105 -12.00 4.51 9.56
C THR A 105 -11.82 3.29 10.45
N ALA A 106 -10.59 3.05 10.90
CA ALA A 106 -10.24 2.04 11.89
C ALA A 106 -9.87 2.70 13.22
N GLU A 107 -10.31 2.09 14.33
CA GLU A 107 -9.71 2.33 15.65
C GLU A 107 -8.77 1.17 15.99
N VAL A 108 -7.58 1.49 16.46
CA VAL A 108 -6.58 0.48 16.81
C VAL A 108 -6.00 0.72 18.20
N THR A 109 -5.68 -0.36 18.90
CA THR A 109 -4.76 -0.37 20.03
C THR A 109 -3.35 -0.63 19.51
N GLN A 110 -2.32 -0.09 20.15
CA GLN A 110 -0.95 -0.18 19.64
C GLN A 110 0.03 -0.52 20.74
N SER A 111 1.12 -1.19 20.36
CA SER A 111 2.27 -1.46 21.24
C SER A 111 3.57 -1.42 20.42
N VAL A 112 4.69 -1.11 21.08
CA VAL A 112 6.02 -1.19 20.48
C VAL A 112 6.94 -1.91 21.45
N GLN A 113 7.42 -3.07 21.05
CA GLN A 113 8.27 -3.92 21.87
C GLN A 113 9.65 -4.09 21.24
N PRO A 114 10.70 -4.29 22.07
CA PRO A 114 12.01 -4.62 21.53
C PRO A 114 11.97 -6.01 20.87
N ASP A 115 12.71 -6.15 19.79
CA ASP A 115 12.96 -7.43 19.12
C ASP A 115 14.47 -7.69 19.04
N VAL A 116 14.89 -8.75 18.36
CA VAL A 116 16.29 -9.11 18.20
C VAL A 116 17.08 -8.06 17.42
N ASP A 117 18.38 -8.00 17.63
CA ASP A 117 19.31 -7.12 16.90
C ASP A 117 18.98 -5.63 16.91
N GLY A 118 18.21 -5.17 17.92
CA GLY A 118 17.81 -3.77 18.06
C GLY A 118 16.64 -3.35 17.18
N ALA A 119 16.01 -4.30 16.50
CA ALA A 119 14.73 -4.08 15.84
C ALA A 119 13.60 -3.92 16.87
N GLN A 120 12.45 -3.49 16.41
CA GLN A 120 11.25 -3.28 17.19
C GLN A 120 10.09 -3.98 16.52
N ARG A 121 9.24 -4.57 17.33
CA ARG A 121 7.93 -5.07 16.91
C ARG A 121 6.90 -3.98 17.18
N ALA A 122 6.50 -3.28 16.12
CA ALA A 122 5.45 -2.28 16.16
C ALA A 122 4.12 -2.96 15.80
N GLU A 123 3.28 -3.16 16.80
CA GLU A 123 2.02 -3.92 16.68
C GLU A 123 0.83 -2.98 16.80
N PHE A 124 -0.24 -3.28 16.06
CA PHE A 124 -1.55 -2.68 16.27
C PHE A 124 -2.67 -3.67 15.98
N THR A 125 -3.67 -3.65 16.88
CA THR A 125 -4.83 -4.51 16.82
C THR A 125 -6.06 -3.69 16.48
N PHE A 126 -6.82 -4.10 15.50
CA PHE A 126 -8.07 -3.45 15.11
C PHE A 126 -9.13 -3.64 16.21
N SER A 127 -9.57 -2.54 16.83
CA SER A 127 -10.70 -2.52 17.76
C SER A 127 -12.02 -2.37 17.00
N SER A 128 -12.00 -1.63 15.88
CA SER A 128 -13.11 -1.48 14.94
C SER A 128 -12.61 -1.12 13.56
N LEU A 129 -13.41 -1.41 12.54
CA LEU A 129 -13.27 -0.92 11.17
C LEU A 129 -14.68 -0.69 10.62
N ALA A 130 -14.95 0.51 10.14
CA ALA A 130 -16.27 0.90 9.63
C ALA A 130 -16.14 1.83 8.42
N PRO A 131 -17.10 1.81 7.47
CA PRO A 131 -17.16 2.79 6.41
C PRO A 131 -17.57 4.16 6.98
N ASP A 132 -17.02 5.24 6.40
CA ASP A 132 -17.36 6.62 6.84
C ASP A 132 -18.80 6.97 6.51
N ALA A 133 -19.32 6.45 5.38
CA ALA A 133 -20.73 6.53 5.02
C ALA A 133 -21.43 5.21 5.36
N LYS A 134 -22.64 5.32 5.95
CA LYS A 134 -23.44 4.13 6.27
C LYS A 134 -23.91 3.44 4.98
N GLU A 135 -23.40 2.25 4.75
CA GLU A 135 -23.82 1.38 3.66
C GLU A 135 -24.40 0.09 4.21
N THR A 136 -25.60 -0.27 3.76
CA THR A 136 -26.32 -1.45 4.26
C THR A 136 -25.51 -2.73 4.03
N GLY A 137 -25.14 -3.39 5.13
CA GLY A 137 -24.39 -4.66 5.12
C GLY A 137 -22.88 -4.52 5.11
N LEU A 138 -22.30 -3.37 4.68
CA LEU A 138 -20.85 -3.17 4.67
C LEU A 138 -20.32 -2.96 6.10
N ASP A 139 -21.07 -2.28 6.96
CA ASP A 139 -20.72 -2.11 8.38
C ASP A 139 -20.47 -3.46 9.08
N GLU A 140 -21.30 -4.45 8.83
CA GLU A 140 -21.15 -5.79 9.43
C GLU A 140 -19.95 -6.53 8.85
N LEU A 141 -19.74 -6.44 7.53
CA LEU A 141 -18.61 -7.08 6.85
C LEU A 141 -17.26 -6.51 7.34
N LEU A 142 -17.13 -5.19 7.37
CA LEU A 142 -15.92 -4.51 7.85
C LEU A 142 -15.73 -4.69 9.36
N GLY A 143 -16.81 -4.69 10.14
CA GLY A 143 -16.78 -4.92 11.58
C GLY A 143 -16.17 -6.26 11.99
N SER A 144 -16.13 -7.26 11.08
CA SER A 144 -15.46 -8.54 11.30
C SER A 144 -13.91 -8.42 11.33
N ALA A 145 -13.35 -7.24 11.03
CA ALA A 145 -11.93 -6.95 11.21
C ALA A 145 -11.51 -6.81 12.69
N LYS A 146 -12.46 -6.74 13.61
CA LYS A 146 -12.16 -6.62 15.04
C LYS A 146 -11.31 -7.80 15.52
N GLY A 147 -10.16 -7.50 16.14
CA GLY A 147 -9.18 -8.50 16.57
C GLY A 147 -8.16 -8.86 15.49
N PHE A 148 -8.14 -8.15 14.36
CA PHE A 148 -7.08 -8.31 13.38
C PHE A 148 -5.79 -7.70 13.90
N ASP A 149 -4.70 -8.45 13.92
CA ASP A 149 -3.39 -7.99 14.36
C ASP A 149 -2.48 -7.74 13.16
N VAL A 150 -1.81 -6.59 13.19
CA VAL A 150 -0.76 -6.23 12.23
C VAL A 150 0.51 -5.93 13.01
N THR A 151 1.59 -6.57 12.61
CA THR A 151 2.91 -6.39 13.20
C THR A 151 3.89 -5.95 12.12
N PHE A 152 4.61 -4.85 12.36
CA PHE A 152 5.74 -4.44 11.57
C PHE A 152 7.05 -4.72 12.31
N LEU A 153 7.99 -5.37 11.64
CA LEU A 153 9.37 -5.43 12.11
C LEU A 153 10.08 -4.16 11.65
N ARG A 154 10.28 -3.23 12.60
CA ARG A 154 10.78 -1.88 12.37
C ARG A 154 12.18 -1.71 12.94
N SER A 155 13.09 -1.15 12.17
CA SER A 155 14.41 -0.71 12.65
C SER A 155 14.31 0.60 13.43
N ALA A 156 15.36 0.94 14.18
CA ALA A 156 15.39 2.18 14.96
C ALA A 156 15.32 3.47 14.12
N ASP A 157 15.66 3.40 12.84
CA ASP A 157 15.48 4.52 11.90
C ASP A 157 14.07 4.63 11.32
N GLY A 158 13.20 3.65 11.57
CA GLY A 158 11.82 3.63 11.08
C GLY A 158 11.61 2.76 9.83
N SER A 159 12.69 2.21 9.24
CA SER A 159 12.55 1.28 8.12
C SER A 159 11.84 0.00 8.54
N ILE A 160 10.91 -0.46 7.71
CA ILE A 160 10.14 -1.70 7.92
C ILE A 160 10.73 -2.78 7.03
N SER A 161 11.15 -3.89 7.61
CA SER A 161 11.73 -5.02 6.88
C SER A 161 10.73 -6.14 6.61
N ALA A 162 9.73 -6.30 7.47
CA ALA A 162 8.70 -7.31 7.31
C ALA A 162 7.38 -6.86 7.95
N SER A 163 6.28 -7.39 7.45
CA SER A 163 4.97 -7.28 8.05
C SER A 163 4.34 -8.65 8.27
N THR A 164 3.61 -8.80 9.36
CA THR A 164 2.83 -9.99 9.67
C THR A 164 1.38 -9.57 9.90
N LEU A 165 0.45 -10.23 9.23
CA LEU A 165 -0.98 -10.02 9.38
C LEU A 165 -1.62 -11.28 9.94
N GLN A 166 -2.33 -11.15 11.05
CA GLN A 166 -3.06 -12.24 11.71
C GLN A 166 -4.55 -11.91 11.71
N ALA A 167 -5.30 -12.58 10.86
CA ALA A 167 -6.75 -12.42 10.80
C ALA A 167 -7.44 -13.17 11.95
N PRO A 168 -8.50 -12.62 12.56
CA PRO A 168 -9.38 -13.41 13.41
C PRO A 168 -10.15 -14.44 12.55
N THR A 169 -10.46 -15.60 13.13
CA THR A 169 -11.14 -16.72 12.45
C THR A 169 -12.44 -16.31 11.76
N GLU A 170 -13.12 -15.28 12.29
CA GLU A 170 -14.42 -14.81 11.77
C GLU A 170 -14.29 -13.67 10.75
N ALA A 171 -13.05 -13.26 10.40
CA ALA A 171 -12.83 -12.16 9.46
C ALA A 171 -13.41 -12.48 8.08
N ARG A 172 -14.24 -11.59 7.55
CA ARG A 172 -14.80 -11.69 6.20
C ARG A 172 -13.77 -11.25 5.16
N GLY A 173 -13.87 -11.76 3.93
CA GLY A 173 -12.92 -11.45 2.86
C GLY A 173 -12.76 -9.94 2.61
N VAL A 174 -13.86 -9.17 2.66
CA VAL A 174 -13.84 -7.70 2.52
C VAL A 174 -13.07 -7.02 3.66
N ALA A 175 -13.27 -7.44 4.92
CA ALA A 175 -12.54 -6.91 6.06
C ALA A 175 -11.05 -7.22 5.94
N ARG A 176 -10.71 -8.45 5.57
CA ARG A 176 -9.33 -8.88 5.34
C ARG A 176 -8.66 -8.05 4.26
N GLN A 177 -9.28 -7.95 3.08
CA GLN A 177 -8.76 -7.13 1.97
C GLN A 177 -8.53 -5.68 2.41
N SER A 178 -9.48 -5.11 3.17
CA SER A 178 -9.38 -3.74 3.67
C SER A 178 -8.20 -3.56 4.63
N VAL A 179 -7.98 -4.51 5.55
CA VAL A 179 -6.83 -4.46 6.48
C VAL A 179 -5.52 -4.66 5.74
N GLU A 180 -5.44 -5.58 4.78
CA GLU A 180 -4.25 -5.81 3.95
C GLU A 180 -3.87 -4.55 3.15
N GLN A 181 -4.84 -3.89 2.50
CA GLN A 181 -4.62 -2.62 1.78
C GLN A 181 -4.13 -1.52 2.72
N MET A 182 -4.77 -1.36 3.88
CA MET A 182 -4.38 -0.37 4.88
C MET A 182 -2.98 -0.64 5.44
N ALA A 183 -2.65 -1.89 5.77
CA ALA A 183 -1.33 -2.28 6.27
C ALA A 183 -0.23 -2.03 5.22
N GLY A 184 -0.49 -2.35 3.95
CA GLY A 184 0.42 -2.04 2.83
C GLY A 184 0.67 -0.55 2.71
N ALA A 185 -0.38 0.28 2.71
CA ALA A 185 -0.28 1.73 2.64
C ALA A 185 0.47 2.32 3.85
N LEU A 186 0.28 1.77 5.05
CA LEU A 186 1.02 2.16 6.26
C LEU A 186 2.51 1.84 6.15
N ALA A 187 2.86 0.65 5.65
CA ALA A 187 4.26 0.27 5.44
C ALA A 187 4.93 1.17 4.38
N GLU A 188 4.23 1.47 3.29
CA GLU A 188 4.70 2.39 2.25
C GLU A 188 4.85 3.83 2.75
N SER A 189 4.05 4.27 3.71
CA SER A 189 4.08 5.62 4.28
C SER A 189 5.05 5.80 5.43
N ALA A 190 5.76 4.75 5.85
CA ALA A 190 6.69 4.80 6.97
C ALA A 190 7.77 5.87 6.77
N VAL A 191 7.95 6.71 7.79
CA VAL A 191 9.00 7.75 7.81
C VAL A 191 10.31 7.10 8.23
N ILE A 192 11.35 7.27 7.42
CA ILE A 192 12.70 6.78 7.71
C ILE A 192 13.57 7.98 8.08
N LEU A 193 14.11 7.96 9.29
CA LEU A 193 14.93 9.03 9.85
C LEU A 193 16.42 8.89 9.43
N PRO A 194 17.15 9.99 9.22
CA PRO A 194 18.58 9.93 8.91
C PRO A 194 19.41 9.46 10.11
N SER A 195 20.60 8.91 9.83
CA SER A 195 21.54 8.49 10.86
C SER A 195 22.26 9.65 11.54
N ASP A 196 22.29 10.79 10.89
CA ASP A 196 22.96 12.00 11.35
C ASP A 196 22.08 12.78 12.35
N PRO A 197 22.68 13.64 13.20
CA PRO A 197 21.92 14.53 14.06
C PRO A 197 21.10 15.55 13.27
N ILE A 198 19.82 15.72 13.66
CA ILE A 198 18.89 16.65 13.02
C ILE A 198 18.19 17.54 14.04
N GLY A 199 17.82 18.75 13.60
CA GLY A 199 17.03 19.72 14.34
C GLY A 199 15.91 20.31 13.48
N VAL A 200 15.19 21.30 13.99
CA VAL A 200 14.10 21.95 13.26
C VAL A 200 14.62 22.55 11.96
N GLY A 201 13.91 22.33 10.86
CA GLY A 201 14.30 22.72 9.51
C GLY A 201 15.21 21.71 8.81
N ALA A 202 15.52 20.56 9.45
CA ALA A 202 16.24 19.49 8.78
C ALA A 202 15.47 19.00 7.55
N LYS A 203 16.24 18.66 6.50
CA LYS A 203 15.69 18.08 5.26
C LYS A 203 16.50 16.87 4.87
N TRP A 204 15.81 15.79 4.50
CA TRP A 204 16.45 14.59 3.97
C TRP A 204 15.58 13.94 2.89
N LYS A 205 16.20 13.17 2.04
CA LYS A 205 15.54 12.35 1.01
C LYS A 205 15.61 10.89 1.38
N VAL A 206 14.54 10.19 1.07
CA VAL A 206 14.48 8.72 1.12
C VAL A 206 14.06 8.22 -0.24
N THR A 207 14.92 7.47 -0.91
CA THR A 207 14.56 6.73 -2.13
C THR A 207 14.30 5.29 -1.74
N ARG A 208 13.14 4.78 -2.07
CA ARG A 208 12.71 3.41 -1.73
C ARG A 208 12.04 2.74 -2.93
N PRO A 209 12.16 1.42 -3.05
CA PRO A 209 11.40 0.66 -4.04
C PRO A 209 9.90 0.74 -3.71
N VAL A 210 9.09 0.79 -4.76
CA VAL A 210 7.64 0.69 -4.69
C VAL A 210 7.17 -0.37 -5.69
N ASN A 211 6.00 -0.95 -5.42
CA ASN A 211 5.45 -1.97 -6.32
C ASN A 211 4.67 -1.32 -7.47
N ASP A 212 5.38 -0.63 -8.34
CA ASP A 212 4.84 0.00 -9.55
C ASP A 212 5.70 -0.38 -10.76
N ALA A 213 5.07 -0.91 -11.80
CA ALA A 213 5.78 -1.38 -12.99
C ALA A 213 6.34 -0.24 -13.86
N VAL A 214 5.76 0.96 -13.78
CA VAL A 214 6.18 2.15 -14.52
C VAL A 214 7.23 2.94 -13.77
N ALA A 215 7.08 3.04 -12.46
CA ALA A 215 7.94 3.81 -11.56
C ALA A 215 8.32 2.96 -10.33
N PRO A 216 9.29 2.04 -10.44
CA PRO A 216 9.64 1.09 -9.39
C PRO A 216 10.32 1.72 -8.16
N GLU A 217 10.65 3.00 -8.20
CA GLU A 217 11.24 3.75 -7.10
C GLU A 217 10.48 5.05 -6.84
N MET A 218 10.29 5.39 -5.57
CA MET A 218 9.75 6.67 -5.11
C MET A 218 10.80 7.41 -4.31
N THR A 219 10.96 8.70 -4.56
CA THR A 219 11.81 9.59 -3.77
C THR A 219 10.95 10.54 -2.95
N VAL A 220 11.08 10.47 -1.62
CA VAL A 220 10.35 11.32 -0.68
C VAL A 220 11.31 12.26 0.01
N THR A 221 11.00 13.56 0.00
CA THR A 221 11.69 14.59 0.76
C THR A 221 10.91 14.87 2.05
N TYR A 222 11.55 14.67 3.17
CA TYR A 222 11.02 15.00 4.48
C TYR A 222 11.62 16.32 4.97
N THR A 223 10.80 17.13 5.65
CA THR A 223 11.24 18.33 6.34
C THR A 223 10.73 18.31 7.78
N LEU A 224 11.63 18.32 8.75
CA LEU A 224 11.28 18.41 10.16
C LEU A 224 10.85 19.83 10.52
N THR A 225 9.54 20.04 10.71
CA THR A 225 8.94 21.37 10.90
C THR A 225 8.84 21.75 12.37
N ALA A 226 8.68 20.78 13.27
CA ALA A 226 8.66 21.01 14.74
C ALA A 226 9.15 19.81 15.51
N ILE A 227 9.62 20.06 16.73
CA ILE A 227 10.01 19.08 17.75
C ILE A 227 9.35 19.50 19.06
N ASP A 228 8.61 18.57 19.69
CA ASP A 228 8.03 18.74 21.03
C ASP A 228 8.31 17.47 21.86
N GLY A 229 9.41 17.46 22.60
CA GLY A 229 9.91 16.27 23.28
C GLY A 229 10.23 15.15 22.29
N ASP A 230 9.53 14.03 22.40
CA ASP A 230 9.64 12.87 21.49
C ASP A 230 8.72 12.97 20.28
N ALA A 231 7.89 14.01 20.17
CA ALA A 231 7.04 14.24 19.04
C ALA A 231 7.77 15.05 17.96
N LEU A 232 7.71 14.56 16.72
CA LEU A 232 8.29 15.16 15.53
C LEU A 232 7.17 15.48 14.52
N THR A 233 7.05 16.74 14.13
CA THR A 233 6.17 17.11 13.01
C THR A 233 6.99 17.21 11.72
N ILE A 234 6.55 16.47 10.70
CA ILE A 234 7.31 16.26 9.47
C ILE A 234 6.41 16.54 8.28
N SER A 235 6.81 17.48 7.44
CA SER A 235 6.22 17.68 6.12
C SER A 235 6.78 16.67 5.13
N VAL A 236 5.92 16.11 4.29
CA VAL A 236 6.21 15.05 3.33
C VAL A 236 5.94 15.56 1.93
N ASP A 237 6.90 15.45 1.02
CA ASP A 237 6.77 15.78 -0.40
C ASP A 237 7.60 14.79 -1.22
N GLY A 238 6.94 14.00 -2.05
CA GLY A 238 7.60 12.95 -2.81
C GLY A 238 7.04 12.79 -4.20
N ASP A 239 7.88 12.22 -5.05
CA ASP A 239 7.54 11.89 -6.43
C ASP A 239 8.17 10.56 -6.86
N ALA A 240 7.52 9.91 -7.81
CA ALA A 240 8.02 8.72 -8.49
C ALA A 240 7.98 8.97 -10.00
N PRO A 241 9.11 9.29 -10.63
CA PRO A 241 9.19 9.47 -12.07
C PRO A 241 9.10 8.12 -12.79
N ALA A 242 8.45 8.11 -13.97
CA ALA A 242 8.48 6.94 -14.84
C ALA A 242 9.92 6.55 -15.19
N THR A 243 10.21 5.27 -15.15
CA THR A 243 11.52 4.71 -15.56
C THR A 243 11.40 3.85 -16.82
N THR A 244 10.18 3.56 -17.26
CA THR A 244 9.90 2.84 -18.52
C THR A 244 8.88 3.63 -19.35
N ASP A 245 9.02 3.55 -20.66
CA ASP A 245 8.09 4.10 -21.64
C ASP A 245 7.15 3.03 -22.22
N THR A 246 7.26 1.79 -21.76
CA THR A 246 6.47 0.67 -22.25
C THR A 246 6.03 -0.22 -21.10
N LEU A 247 4.75 -0.54 -21.03
CA LEU A 247 4.16 -1.48 -20.11
C LEU A 247 3.72 -2.73 -20.88
N GLU A 248 4.25 -3.89 -20.52
CA GLU A 248 3.80 -5.17 -21.07
C GLU A 248 2.78 -5.80 -20.11
N LEU A 249 1.57 -5.99 -20.61
CA LEU A 249 0.52 -6.67 -19.87
C LEU A 249 0.44 -8.12 -20.37
N PRO A 250 0.43 -9.12 -19.47
CA PRO A 250 0.12 -10.48 -19.86
C PRO A 250 -1.26 -10.50 -20.52
N ALA A 251 -1.39 -11.19 -21.65
CA ALA A 251 -2.71 -11.42 -22.23
C ALA A 251 -3.53 -12.16 -21.19
N GLY A 252 -4.55 -11.50 -20.66
CA GLY A 252 -5.49 -12.13 -19.75
C GLY A 252 -6.09 -13.36 -20.42
N ASP A 253 -6.15 -14.49 -19.72
CA ASP A 253 -6.88 -15.67 -20.12
C ASP A 253 -8.35 -15.28 -20.32
N GLY A 254 -8.68 -14.84 -21.56
CA GLY A 254 -10.00 -14.35 -21.91
C GLY A 254 -11.06 -15.44 -21.72
N GLN A 255 -11.61 -15.54 -20.54
CA GLN A 255 -12.90 -16.20 -20.31
C GLN A 255 -14.03 -15.26 -20.74
N GLY A 256 -14.19 -15.13 -22.05
CA GLY A 256 -15.33 -14.49 -22.69
C GLY A 256 -15.66 -15.27 -23.94
N GLY A 257 -16.54 -16.27 -23.83
CA GLY A 257 -16.91 -17.17 -24.90
C GLY A 257 -17.43 -16.45 -26.14
N ALA A 258 -16.75 -16.65 -27.25
CA ALA A 258 -17.36 -16.64 -28.60
C ALA A 258 -16.75 -17.81 -29.37
N GLN A 259 -17.54 -18.87 -29.56
CA GLN A 259 -17.27 -19.91 -30.56
C GLN A 259 -17.18 -19.26 -31.92
N GLY A 260 -15.99 -19.16 -32.45
CA GLY A 260 -15.70 -18.84 -33.83
C GLY A 260 -14.62 -19.76 -34.33
N THR A 261 -15.02 -20.77 -35.09
CA THR A 261 -14.16 -21.62 -35.89
C THR A 261 -13.31 -20.77 -36.83
N ASP A 262 -11.98 -20.75 -36.66
CA ASP A 262 -11.09 -20.91 -37.83
C ASP A 262 -9.64 -21.25 -37.35
N GLN A 263 -9.07 -22.22 -38.06
CA GLN A 263 -7.69 -22.68 -37.91
C GLN A 263 -6.73 -21.63 -38.45
N GLY A 264 -5.84 -21.14 -37.58
CA GLY A 264 -4.72 -20.30 -38.01
C GLY A 264 -3.63 -20.33 -36.93
N THR A 265 -2.63 -21.16 -37.14
CA THR A 265 -1.39 -21.26 -36.36
C THR A 265 -0.67 -19.93 -36.30
N ASN A 266 -0.69 -19.27 -35.15
CA ASN A 266 0.39 -18.43 -34.66
C ASN A 266 0.28 -18.40 -33.14
N GLN A 267 1.13 -19.18 -32.47
CA GLN A 267 1.47 -18.99 -31.05
C GLN A 267 2.31 -17.70 -30.97
N GLY A 268 1.65 -16.55 -30.99
CA GLY A 268 2.21 -15.31 -30.51
C GLY A 268 2.03 -15.32 -28.98
N ASP A 269 3.11 -15.13 -28.27
CA ASP A 269 3.11 -14.74 -26.86
C ASP A 269 2.12 -13.57 -26.73
N GLY A 270 0.97 -13.82 -26.09
CA GLY A 270 -0.19 -12.92 -26.12
C GLY A 270 -0.05 -11.73 -25.17
N SER A 271 1.14 -11.14 -25.03
CA SER A 271 1.33 -9.90 -24.30
C SER A 271 0.79 -8.70 -25.09
N VAL A 272 0.13 -7.78 -24.40
CA VAL A 272 -0.28 -6.48 -24.94
C VAL A 272 0.72 -5.45 -24.46
N SER A 273 1.41 -4.80 -25.41
CA SER A 273 2.32 -3.70 -25.10
C SER A 273 1.58 -2.38 -25.19
N MET A 274 1.74 -1.54 -24.16
CA MET A 274 1.20 -0.19 -24.12
C MET A 274 2.35 0.81 -23.92
N HIS A 275 2.37 1.86 -24.74
CA HIS A 275 3.33 2.95 -24.55
C HIS A 275 2.87 3.86 -23.40
N VAL A 276 3.75 4.17 -22.45
CA VAL A 276 3.53 5.14 -21.37
C VAL A 276 3.80 6.53 -21.94
N ASP A 277 2.74 7.29 -22.22
CA ASP A 277 2.82 8.63 -22.79
C ASP A 277 3.07 9.71 -21.72
N ASP A 278 2.45 9.54 -20.56
CA ASP A 278 2.63 10.42 -19.40
C ASP A 278 2.42 9.62 -18.12
N TYR A 279 3.20 9.95 -17.09
CA TYR A 279 3.10 9.34 -15.77
C TYR A 279 3.50 10.34 -14.69
N SER A 280 2.69 10.42 -13.65
CA SER A 280 2.96 11.21 -12.46
C SER A 280 2.46 10.47 -11.24
N SER A 281 3.33 10.24 -10.28
CA SER A 281 2.93 9.76 -8.95
C SER A 281 3.57 10.66 -7.91
N THR A 282 2.75 11.21 -7.00
CA THR A 282 3.19 12.15 -5.96
C THR A 282 2.62 11.77 -4.62
N VAL A 283 3.38 11.99 -3.54
CA VAL A 283 2.91 11.88 -2.16
C VAL A 283 3.15 13.19 -1.43
N LYS A 284 2.12 13.70 -0.73
CA LYS A 284 2.19 14.96 0.02
C LYS A 284 1.46 14.86 1.34
N GLY A 285 1.90 15.65 2.30
CA GLY A 285 1.21 15.80 3.57
C GLY A 285 2.07 16.27 4.72
N GLU A 286 1.52 16.10 5.92
CA GLU A 286 2.21 16.37 7.17
C GLU A 286 1.84 15.29 8.18
N LEU A 287 2.81 14.82 8.91
CA LEU A 287 2.65 13.80 9.97
C LEU A 287 3.27 14.30 11.26
N THR A 288 2.61 14.02 12.37
CA THR A 288 3.22 14.06 13.70
C THR A 288 3.49 12.64 14.16
N LEU A 289 4.75 12.36 14.45
CA LEU A 289 5.23 11.06 14.95
C LEU A 289 5.56 11.17 16.42
N SER A 290 5.29 10.13 17.20
CA SER A 290 5.95 9.91 18.50
C SER A 290 7.00 8.81 18.32
N LEU A 291 8.21 9.04 18.79
CA LEU A 291 9.32 8.10 18.60
C LEU A 291 9.10 6.75 19.31
N ASP A 292 8.17 6.69 20.26
CA ASP A 292 7.78 5.48 20.99
C ASP A 292 6.43 4.88 20.53
N SER A 293 5.84 5.38 19.43
CA SER A 293 4.56 4.91 18.89
C SER A 293 4.75 3.99 17.69
N SER A 294 3.79 3.10 17.44
CA SER A 294 3.77 2.25 16.24
C SER A 294 3.27 3.00 15.00
N LEU A 295 2.42 4.01 15.18
CA LEU A 295 1.77 4.78 14.14
C LEU A 295 1.98 6.28 14.35
N PRO A 296 1.83 7.13 13.31
CA PRO A 296 1.69 8.57 13.47
C PRO A 296 0.58 8.92 14.46
N THR A 297 0.80 9.92 15.30
CA THR A 297 -0.18 10.38 16.29
C THR A 297 -1.23 11.30 15.69
N SER A 298 -0.89 11.99 14.61
CA SER A 298 -1.81 12.80 13.81
C SER A 298 -1.23 13.12 12.44
N GLY A 299 -2.08 13.59 11.54
CA GLY A 299 -1.68 14.10 10.24
C GLY A 299 -2.39 13.41 9.08
N LYS A 300 -2.03 13.81 7.88
CA LYS A 300 -2.62 13.30 6.63
C LYS A 300 -1.54 13.13 5.57
N LEU A 301 -1.62 12.03 4.82
CA LEU A 301 -0.88 11.81 3.58
C LEU A 301 -1.86 11.58 2.44
N GLU A 302 -1.54 12.15 1.29
CA GLU A 302 -2.27 11.96 0.05
C GLU A 302 -1.28 11.53 -1.03
N ASN A 303 -1.61 10.44 -1.71
CA ASN A 303 -0.85 9.91 -2.84
C ASN A 303 -1.74 9.97 -4.07
N ASP A 304 -1.29 10.69 -5.11
CA ASP A 304 -1.96 10.83 -6.39
C ASP A 304 -1.11 10.21 -7.49
N THR A 305 -1.69 9.31 -8.25
CA THR A 305 -1.07 8.70 -9.42
C THR A 305 -1.94 8.94 -10.65
N THR A 306 -1.32 9.41 -11.71
CA THR A 306 -1.95 9.53 -13.04
C THR A 306 -1.02 8.90 -14.05
N ALA A 307 -1.55 7.97 -14.86
CA ALA A 307 -0.81 7.36 -15.95
C ALA A 307 -1.63 7.43 -17.24
N ARG A 308 -0.99 7.82 -18.33
CA ARG A 308 -1.58 7.87 -19.67
C ARG A 308 -0.87 6.90 -20.58
N TYR A 309 -1.65 6.02 -21.19
CA TYR A 309 -1.15 4.97 -22.06
C TYR A 309 -1.68 5.13 -23.49
N LEU A 310 -0.84 4.81 -24.45
CA LEU A 310 -1.20 4.71 -25.87
C LEU A 310 -1.12 3.26 -26.30
N GLY A 311 -2.24 2.72 -26.75
CA GLY A 311 -2.30 1.41 -27.38
C GLY A 311 -1.85 1.43 -28.85
N ASP A 312 -1.65 0.25 -29.46
CA ASP A 312 -1.19 0.08 -30.85
C ASP A 312 -2.05 0.81 -31.88
N ASN A 313 -3.33 0.94 -31.64
CA ASN A 313 -4.29 1.66 -32.49
C ASN A 313 -4.41 3.16 -32.17
N ARG A 314 -3.50 3.70 -31.33
CA ARG A 314 -3.53 5.05 -30.76
C ARG A 314 -4.74 5.33 -29.86
N ALA A 315 -5.40 4.30 -29.38
CA ALA A 315 -6.37 4.46 -28.30
C ALA A 315 -5.65 4.99 -27.06
N VAL A 316 -6.23 6.04 -26.46
CA VAL A 316 -5.71 6.64 -25.24
C VAL A 316 -6.45 6.07 -24.05
N THR A 317 -5.71 5.58 -23.06
CA THR A 317 -6.26 5.20 -21.77
C THR A 317 -5.56 6.01 -20.70
N THR A 318 -6.31 6.68 -19.83
CA THR A 318 -5.78 7.40 -18.67
C THR A 318 -6.30 6.73 -17.41
N THR A 319 -5.40 6.37 -16.52
CA THR A 319 -5.74 5.88 -15.18
C THR A 319 -5.42 6.95 -14.16
N LYS A 320 -6.28 7.11 -13.17
CA LYS A 320 -6.07 7.98 -12.02
C LYS A 320 -6.35 7.18 -10.76
N ALA A 321 -5.48 7.34 -9.76
CA ALA A 321 -5.69 6.77 -8.44
C ALA A 321 -5.31 7.81 -7.40
N THR A 322 -6.13 7.93 -6.37
CA THR A 322 -5.85 8.76 -5.19
C THR A 322 -5.98 7.88 -3.96
N ARG A 323 -5.00 7.96 -3.06
CA ARG A 323 -5.02 7.28 -1.77
C ARG A 323 -4.78 8.29 -0.67
N THR A 324 -5.63 8.29 0.34
CA THR A 324 -5.49 9.11 1.53
C THR A 324 -5.32 8.24 2.77
N LEU A 325 -4.33 8.60 3.59
CA LEU A 325 -4.16 8.11 4.96
C LEU A 325 -4.33 9.30 5.91
N GLU A 326 -5.18 9.17 6.90
CA GLU A 326 -5.39 10.17 7.96
C GLU A 326 -5.20 9.52 9.33
N PHE A 327 -4.47 10.22 10.20
CA PHE A 327 -4.15 9.75 11.54
C PHE A 327 -4.70 10.71 12.59
N GLY A 328 -5.18 10.16 13.70
CA GLY A 328 -5.69 10.97 14.79
C GLY A 328 -5.90 10.17 16.08
N ALA A 329 -6.39 10.87 17.10
CA ALA A 329 -6.96 10.26 18.28
C ALA A 329 -8.45 9.99 18.04
N PRO A 330 -9.01 8.92 18.61
CA PRO A 330 -10.45 8.61 18.51
C PRO A 330 -11.31 9.66 19.20
#